data_83e600a931ded5fcb323d59a8321c2f0
#
_entry.id   83e600a931ded5fcb323d59a8321c2f0
#
_cell.length_a   1.000
_cell.length_b   1.000
_cell.length_c   1.000
_cell.angle_alpha   90.00
_cell.angle_beta   90.00
_cell.angle_gamma   90.00
#
_symmetry.space_group_name_H-M   'P 1'
#
loop_
_entity.id
_entity.type
_entity.pdbx_description
1 polymer ?
#
loop_
_entity_poly.entity_id
_entity_poly.type
_entity_poly.pdbx_seq_one_letter_code
_entity_poly.pdbx_strand_id
1 'polypeptide(L)'
;DTDKRAIVLPAARMHEMGFNILATSGTASVLRRNGIEAQAIRKSSEGRGDDGEPTVVDLINDGSIDMVVNTPQRSAPRNDGYQIRAAAASQDRPAVTTLQAFNAMVQAIEVRMRGSYAVRSLQEWDTIRSEETR
;
A
#
# COMPACT_ATOMS: atom_id res chain seq x y z
N ASP A 1 10.04 17.10 -7.18
CA ASP A 1 8.79 16.71 -6.62
C ASP A 1 8.91 16.22 -5.19
N THR A 2 8.81 17.16 -4.26
CA THR A 2 9.04 16.93 -2.82
C THR A 2 8.09 15.88 -2.27
N ASP A 3 6.82 15.90 -2.69
CA ASP A 3 5.80 14.97 -2.18
C ASP A 3 6.08 13.53 -2.61
N LYS A 4 6.55 13.33 -3.84
CA LYS A 4 6.89 11.99 -4.32
C LYS A 4 8.10 11.40 -3.62
N ARG A 5 9.08 12.25 -3.27
CA ARG A 5 10.25 11.80 -2.52
C ARG A 5 9.89 11.40 -1.09
N ALA A 6 8.93 12.08 -0.49
CA ALA A 6 8.52 11.81 0.88
C ALA A 6 7.85 10.44 1.05
N ILE A 7 7.32 9.84 -0.02
CA ILE A 7 6.73 8.50 0.06
C ILE A 7 7.76 7.38 -0.05
N VAL A 8 9.01 7.68 -0.41
CA VAL A 8 10.03 6.66 -0.66
C VAL A 8 10.30 5.79 0.57
N LEU A 9 10.53 6.41 1.73
CA LEU A 9 10.82 5.66 2.95
C LEU A 9 9.67 4.75 3.39
N PRO A 10 8.43 5.24 3.52
CA PRO A 10 7.34 4.34 3.90
C PRO A 10 7.06 3.27 2.84
N ALA A 11 7.21 3.59 1.55
CA ALA A 11 7.07 2.60 0.47
C ALA A 11 8.15 1.53 0.55
N ALA A 12 9.40 1.91 0.83
CA ALA A 12 10.49 0.95 1.03
C ALA A 12 10.19 -0.02 2.17
N ARG A 13 9.66 0.49 3.28
CA ARG A 13 9.28 -0.33 4.43
C ARG A 13 8.14 -1.30 4.08
N MET A 14 7.15 -0.84 3.33
CA MET A 14 6.08 -1.71 2.84
C MET A 14 6.63 -2.83 1.94
N HIS A 15 7.54 -2.48 1.04
CA HIS A 15 8.19 -3.47 0.17
C HIS A 15 8.97 -4.51 0.97
N GLU A 16 9.72 -4.07 1.97
CA GLU A 16 10.46 -4.98 2.86
C GLU A 16 9.56 -5.93 3.63
N MET A 17 8.35 -5.50 3.94
CA MET A 17 7.34 -6.34 4.60
C MET A 17 6.64 -7.32 3.65
N GLY A 18 6.98 -7.31 2.37
CA GLY A 18 6.44 -8.24 1.38
C GLY A 18 5.26 -7.72 0.57
N PHE A 19 4.92 -6.44 0.67
CA PHE A 19 3.85 -5.86 -0.13
C PHE A 19 4.31 -5.55 -1.54
N ASN A 20 3.47 -5.84 -2.53
CA ASN A 20 3.67 -5.43 -3.90
C ASN A 20 3.20 -3.99 -4.08
N ILE A 21 4.03 -3.16 -4.68
CA ILE A 21 3.73 -1.75 -4.84
C ILE A 21 3.32 -1.48 -6.28
N LEU A 22 2.12 -0.91 -6.43
CA LEU A 22 1.60 -0.42 -7.70
C LEU A 22 1.51 1.10 -7.60
N ALA A 23 1.96 1.79 -8.62
CA ALA A 23 1.97 3.24 -8.62
C ALA A 23 1.77 3.80 -10.04
N THR A 24 1.22 5.00 -10.14
CA THR A 24 1.17 5.68 -11.42
C THR A 24 2.59 5.99 -11.91
N SER A 25 2.77 6.16 -13.21
CA SER A 25 4.09 6.20 -13.85
C SER A 25 5.09 7.15 -13.20
N GLY A 26 4.66 8.36 -12.84
CA GLY A 26 5.54 9.33 -12.18
C GLY A 26 6.04 8.87 -10.81
N THR A 27 5.16 8.33 -10.01
CA THR A 27 5.51 7.79 -8.70
C THR A 27 6.33 6.52 -8.82
N ALA A 28 5.97 5.62 -9.73
CA ALA A 28 6.73 4.40 -9.99
C ALA A 28 8.16 4.71 -10.38
N SER A 29 8.39 5.73 -11.21
CA SER A 29 9.73 6.17 -11.59
C SER A 29 10.57 6.61 -10.40
N VAL A 30 9.97 7.41 -9.50
CA VAL A 30 10.66 7.87 -8.29
C VAL A 30 11.04 6.70 -7.40
N LEU A 31 10.12 5.75 -7.20
CA LEU A 31 10.38 4.57 -6.37
C LEU A 31 11.50 3.70 -6.97
N ARG A 32 11.45 3.45 -8.27
CA ARG A 32 12.47 2.65 -8.95
C ARG A 32 13.86 3.27 -8.89
N ARG A 33 13.95 4.60 -9.01
CA ARG A 33 15.23 5.32 -8.86
C ARG A 33 15.84 5.16 -7.47
N ASN A 34 15.01 4.88 -6.49
CA ASN A 34 15.45 4.67 -5.11
C ASN A 34 15.56 3.18 -4.75
N GLY A 35 15.59 2.31 -5.75
CA GLY A 35 15.80 0.88 -5.54
C GLY A 35 14.58 0.11 -5.09
N ILE A 36 13.38 0.69 -5.20
CA ILE A 36 12.13 0.04 -4.80
C ILE A 36 11.41 -0.46 -6.04
N GLU A 37 11.13 -1.76 -6.10
CA GLU A 37 10.32 -2.31 -7.17
C GLU A 37 8.89 -1.78 -7.08
N ALA A 38 8.43 -1.18 -8.17
CA ALA A 38 7.08 -0.68 -8.28
C ALA A 38 6.56 -0.91 -9.69
N GLN A 39 5.38 -1.48 -9.79
CA GLN A 39 4.73 -1.70 -11.08
C GLN A 39 3.96 -0.44 -11.44
N ALA A 40 4.17 0.06 -12.67
CA ALA A 40 3.43 1.22 -13.16
C ALA A 40 2.01 0.82 -13.54
N ILE A 41 1.04 1.62 -13.10
CA ILE A 41 -0.37 1.44 -13.45
C ILE A 41 -0.94 2.73 -14.05
N ARG A 42 -2.02 2.60 -14.80
CA ARG A 42 -2.64 3.74 -15.47
C ARG A 42 -3.53 4.52 -14.50
N LYS A 43 -3.53 5.84 -14.65
CA LYS A 43 -4.51 6.69 -13.94
C LYS A 43 -5.90 6.46 -14.52
N SER A 44 -6.93 6.67 -13.70
CA SER A 44 -8.29 6.53 -14.18
C SER A 44 -8.62 7.53 -15.30
N SER A 45 -8.04 8.73 -15.28
CA SER A 45 -8.18 9.73 -16.33
C SER A 45 -7.59 9.30 -17.68
N GLU A 46 -6.63 8.39 -17.69
CA GLU A 46 -6.01 7.87 -18.91
C GLU A 46 -6.85 6.77 -19.58
N GLY A 47 -7.82 6.21 -18.87
CA GLY A 47 -8.61 5.09 -19.33
C GLY A 47 -7.79 3.81 -19.47
N ARG A 48 -8.43 2.75 -19.92
CA ARG A 48 -7.74 1.47 -20.18
C ARG A 48 -6.81 1.62 -21.36
N GLY A 49 -5.69 0.91 -21.31
CA GLY A 49 -4.73 0.87 -22.41
C GLY A 49 -5.29 0.14 -23.63
N ASP A 50 -4.59 0.26 -24.75
CA ASP A 50 -4.98 -0.36 -26.03
C ASP A 50 -5.07 -1.89 -25.93
N ASP A 51 -4.24 -2.49 -25.07
CA ASP A 51 -4.25 -3.93 -24.78
C ASP A 51 -5.17 -4.31 -23.64
N GLY A 52 -6.04 -3.42 -23.20
CA GLY A 52 -6.96 -3.64 -22.08
C GLY A 52 -6.31 -3.48 -20.71
N GLU A 53 -5.15 -2.83 -20.64
CA GLU A 53 -4.47 -2.59 -19.36
C GLU A 53 -5.39 -1.86 -18.38
N PRO A 54 -5.54 -2.38 -17.15
CA PRO A 54 -6.44 -1.78 -16.17
C PRO A 54 -5.93 -0.46 -15.63
N THR A 55 -6.86 0.39 -15.22
CA THR A 55 -6.55 1.60 -14.45
C THR A 55 -6.46 1.26 -12.97
N VAL A 56 -5.99 2.22 -12.15
CA VAL A 56 -5.96 2.06 -10.70
C VAL A 56 -7.35 1.76 -10.13
N VAL A 57 -8.39 2.41 -10.65
CA VAL A 57 -9.77 2.18 -10.20
C VAL A 57 -10.24 0.76 -10.55
N ASP A 58 -9.91 0.27 -11.73
CA ASP A 58 -10.22 -1.12 -12.13
C ASP A 58 -9.60 -2.13 -11.16
N LEU A 59 -8.35 -1.93 -10.78
CA LEU A 59 -7.63 -2.83 -9.87
C LEU A 59 -8.18 -2.77 -8.44
N ILE A 60 -8.62 -1.61 -7.98
CA ILE A 60 -9.31 -1.50 -6.69
C ILE A 60 -10.62 -2.26 -6.73
N ASN A 61 -11.42 -2.06 -7.78
CA ASN A 61 -12.73 -2.67 -7.92
C ASN A 61 -12.68 -4.20 -8.07
N ASP A 62 -11.61 -4.75 -8.64
CA ASP A 62 -11.49 -6.21 -8.79
C ASP A 62 -10.96 -6.91 -7.53
N GLY A 63 -10.63 -6.14 -6.50
CA GLY A 63 -10.16 -6.69 -5.23
C GLY A 63 -8.66 -6.97 -5.17
N SER A 64 -7.88 -6.56 -6.19
CA SER A 64 -6.44 -6.79 -6.24
C SER A 64 -5.65 -5.93 -5.25
N ILE A 65 -6.24 -4.84 -4.75
CA ILE A 65 -5.56 -3.85 -3.92
C ILE A 65 -5.99 -3.99 -2.48
N ASP A 66 -5.03 -4.06 -1.56
CA ASP A 66 -5.30 -4.15 -0.12
C ASP A 66 -5.37 -2.79 0.57
N MET A 67 -4.60 -1.83 0.10
CA MET A 67 -4.56 -0.49 0.67
C MET A 67 -4.23 0.53 -0.42
N VAL A 68 -4.85 1.69 -0.33
CA VAL A 68 -4.64 2.78 -1.28
C VAL A 68 -3.98 3.96 -0.57
N VAL A 69 -2.95 4.51 -1.17
CA VAL A 69 -2.33 5.76 -0.72
C VAL A 69 -2.53 6.79 -1.81
N ASN A 70 -3.33 7.80 -1.51
CA ASN A 70 -3.66 8.85 -2.46
C ASN A 70 -3.46 10.22 -1.81
N THR A 71 -2.23 10.73 -1.86
CA THR A 71 -1.92 12.06 -1.35
C THR A 71 -2.31 13.09 -2.40
N PRO A 72 -3.26 13.99 -2.11
CA PRO A 72 -3.68 14.98 -3.08
C PRO A 72 -2.53 15.92 -3.43
N GLN A 73 -2.26 16.07 -4.73
CA GLN A 73 -1.33 17.06 -5.25
C GLN A 73 -2.12 18.26 -5.75
N ARG A 74 -1.58 19.47 -5.53
CA ARG A 74 -2.25 20.70 -5.94
C ARG A 74 -2.51 20.78 -7.45
N SER A 75 -1.70 20.09 -8.25
CA SER A 75 -1.79 20.07 -9.70
C SER A 75 -2.57 18.88 -10.27
N ALA A 76 -3.01 17.94 -9.44
CA ALA A 76 -3.72 16.75 -9.92
C ALA A 76 -5.23 17.04 -10.10
N PRO A 77 -5.86 16.44 -11.10
CA PRO A 77 -7.32 16.54 -11.25
C PRO A 77 -8.02 15.99 -10.02
N ARG A 78 -8.96 16.75 -9.47
CA ARG A 78 -9.73 16.36 -8.27
C ARG A 78 -10.54 15.09 -8.47
N ASN A 79 -10.97 14.83 -9.71
CA ASN A 79 -11.79 13.67 -10.04
C ASN A 79 -11.07 12.33 -9.83
N ASP A 80 -9.77 12.27 -10.14
CA ASP A 80 -9.00 11.03 -9.95
C ASP A 80 -8.96 10.61 -8.48
N GLY A 81 -8.71 11.56 -7.57
CA GLY A 81 -8.70 11.29 -6.14
C GLY A 81 -10.05 10.84 -5.61
N TYR A 82 -11.12 11.47 -6.06
CA TYR A 82 -12.47 11.10 -5.67
C TYR A 82 -12.80 9.67 -6.12
N GLN A 83 -12.52 9.32 -7.36
CA GLN A 83 -12.77 7.99 -7.90
C GLN A 83 -12.00 6.89 -7.17
N ILE A 84 -10.74 7.16 -6.85
CA ILE A 84 -9.90 6.24 -6.10
C ILE A 84 -10.47 6.01 -4.70
N ARG A 85 -10.84 7.07 -3.99
CA ARG A 85 -11.41 6.96 -2.64
C ARG A 85 -12.76 6.26 -2.65
N ALA A 86 -13.60 6.57 -3.63
CA ALA A 86 -14.91 5.91 -3.77
C ALA A 86 -14.77 4.42 -4.05
N ALA A 87 -13.85 4.05 -4.92
CA ALA A 87 -13.57 2.65 -5.24
C ALA A 87 -13.03 1.91 -3.99
N ALA A 88 -12.11 2.51 -3.26
CA ALA A 88 -11.55 1.92 -2.03
C ALA A 88 -12.66 1.70 -0.99
N ALA A 89 -13.53 2.69 -0.79
CA ALA A 89 -14.65 2.60 0.15
C ALA A 89 -15.63 1.49 -0.24
N SER A 90 -15.92 1.35 -1.53
CA SER A 90 -16.86 0.31 -2.01
C SER A 90 -16.32 -1.10 -1.80
N GLN A 91 -15.00 -1.26 -1.73
CA GLN A 91 -14.33 -2.54 -1.51
C GLN A 91 -13.87 -2.73 -0.06
N ASP A 92 -14.26 -1.85 0.86
CA ASP A 92 -13.81 -1.85 2.26
C ASP A 92 -12.28 -1.86 2.39
N ARG A 93 -11.59 -1.15 1.51
CA ARG A 93 -10.15 -1.03 1.56
C ARG A 93 -9.73 0.31 2.18
N PRO A 94 -8.73 0.33 3.06
CA PRO A 94 -8.29 1.59 3.65
C PRO A 94 -7.69 2.51 2.58
N ALA A 95 -8.07 3.77 2.61
CA ALA A 95 -7.52 4.81 1.74
C ALA A 95 -6.86 5.87 2.60
N VAL A 96 -5.55 6.02 2.43
CA VAL A 96 -4.73 6.97 3.19
C VAL A 96 -4.49 8.20 2.31
N THR A 97 -4.78 9.38 2.83
CA THR A 97 -4.77 10.61 2.03
C THR A 97 -3.68 11.60 2.42
N THR A 98 -2.89 11.31 3.46
CA THR A 98 -1.79 12.16 3.89
C THR A 98 -0.53 11.33 4.10
N LEU A 99 0.64 11.98 4.01
CA LEU A 99 1.92 11.34 4.32
C LEU A 99 2.00 10.91 5.78
N GLN A 100 1.49 11.74 6.67
CA GLN A 100 1.46 11.44 8.10
C GLN A 100 0.65 10.16 8.37
N ALA A 101 -0.51 10.05 7.74
CA ALA A 101 -1.35 8.86 7.86
C ALA A 101 -0.68 7.64 7.21
N PHE A 102 0.02 7.82 6.09
CA PHE A 102 0.77 6.72 5.47
C PHE A 102 1.88 6.21 6.38
N ASN A 103 2.69 7.11 6.93
CA ASN A 103 3.74 6.73 7.89
C ASN A 103 3.17 6.03 9.12
N ALA A 104 2.06 6.53 9.66
CA ALA A 104 1.39 5.93 10.82
C ALA A 104 0.87 4.52 10.47
N MET A 105 0.30 4.34 9.28
CA MET A 105 -0.20 3.04 8.83
C MET A 105 0.93 2.03 8.68
N VAL A 106 2.06 2.43 8.07
CA VAL A 106 3.24 1.57 7.92
C VAL A 106 3.75 1.13 9.30
N GLN A 107 3.85 2.06 10.25
CA GLN A 107 4.26 1.77 11.61
C GLN A 107 3.31 0.79 12.30
N ALA A 108 2.01 0.99 12.15
CA ALA A 108 1.00 0.11 12.71
C ALA A 108 1.09 -1.32 12.13
N ILE A 109 1.30 -1.43 10.83
CA ILE A 109 1.48 -2.72 10.16
C ILE A 109 2.74 -3.43 10.68
N GLU A 110 3.85 -2.72 10.80
CA GLU A 110 5.09 -3.28 11.34
C GLU A 110 4.91 -3.82 12.76
N VAL A 111 4.27 -3.02 13.62
CA VAL A 111 4.03 -3.41 15.00
C VAL A 111 3.12 -4.65 15.05
N ARG A 112 2.08 -4.66 14.24
CA ARG A 112 1.15 -5.79 14.17
C ARG A 112 1.84 -7.07 13.68
N MET A 113 2.68 -6.97 12.68
CA MET A 113 3.43 -8.13 12.16
C MET A 113 4.41 -8.66 13.20
N ARG A 114 5.13 -7.79 13.90
CA ARG A 114 6.02 -8.17 15.01
C ARG A 114 5.25 -8.76 16.18
N GLY A 115 4.11 -8.14 16.53
CA GLY A 115 3.24 -8.60 17.59
C GLY A 115 2.69 -9.99 17.31
N SER A 116 2.22 -10.25 16.11
CA SER A 116 1.74 -11.57 15.69
C SER A 116 2.83 -12.64 15.80
N TYR A 117 4.05 -12.30 15.37
CA TYR A 117 5.19 -13.19 15.47
C TYR A 117 5.54 -13.47 16.93
N ALA A 118 5.60 -12.44 17.78
CA ALA A 118 5.88 -12.58 19.20
C ALA A 118 4.82 -13.41 19.93
N VAL A 119 3.54 -13.20 19.62
CA VAL A 119 2.44 -13.97 20.19
C VAL A 119 2.55 -15.45 19.80
N ARG A 120 2.89 -15.75 18.55
CA ARG A 120 3.12 -17.12 18.10
C ARG A 120 4.24 -17.79 18.90
N SER A 121 5.37 -17.09 19.05
CA SER A 121 6.50 -17.61 19.81
C SER A 121 6.14 -17.90 21.26
N LEU A 122 5.36 -17.02 21.90
CA LEU A 122 4.90 -17.23 23.28
C LEU A 122 3.93 -18.42 23.38
N GLN A 123 3.03 -18.59 22.42
CA GLN A 123 2.11 -19.72 22.37
C GLN A 123 2.87 -21.03 22.17
N GLU A 124 3.86 -21.06 21.32
CA GLU A 124 4.72 -22.23 21.11
C GLU A 124 5.47 -22.59 22.41
N TRP A 125 5.99 -21.59 23.11
CA TRP A 125 6.64 -21.77 24.42
C TRP A 125 5.70 -22.39 25.44
N ASP A 126 4.49 -21.86 25.56
CA ASP A 126 3.49 -22.36 26.53
C ASP A 126 3.08 -23.77 26.21
N THR A 127 2.94 -24.14 24.94
CA THR A 127 2.65 -25.50 24.49
C THR A 127 3.77 -26.46 24.87
N ILE A 128 5.01 -26.08 24.60
CA ILE A 128 6.21 -26.87 24.95
C ILE A 128 6.27 -27.06 26.47
N ARG A 129 6.08 -26.00 27.25
CA ARG A 129 6.07 -26.09 28.73
C ARG A 129 4.99 -27.00 29.27
N SER A 130 3.81 -26.96 28.67
CA SER A 130 2.70 -27.81 29.08
C SER A 130 2.99 -29.30 28.82
N GLU A 131 3.68 -29.59 27.73
CA GLU A 131 4.09 -30.96 27.39
C GLU A 131 5.20 -31.47 28.31
N GLU A 132 6.12 -30.62 28.72
CA GLU A 132 7.21 -30.98 29.63
C GLU A 132 6.73 -31.23 31.07
N THR A 133 5.63 -30.61 31.46
CA THR A 133 5.04 -30.75 32.81
C THR A 133 4.09 -31.90 32.94
N ARG A 134 3.78 -32.59 31.87
CA ARG A 134 2.95 -33.79 31.85
C ARG A 134 3.82 -35.04 31.76
#